data_fd19b7e2333b250ac16b0cc0c06b321e
#
_entry.id   fd19b7e2333b250ac16b0cc0c06b321e
#
_cell.length_a   1.000
_cell.length_b   1.000
_cell.length_c   1.000
_cell.angle_alpha   90.00
_cell.angle_beta   90.00
_cell.angle_gamma   90.00
#
_symmetry.space_group_name_H-M   'P 1'
#
loop_
_entity.id
_entity.type
_entity.pdbx_description
1 polymer ?
#
loop_
_entity_poly.entity_id
_entity_poly.type
_entity_poly.pdbx_seq_one_letter_code
_entity_poly.pdbx_strand_id
1 'polypeptide(L)'
;MNSEYANQNAYDCIQVHGGSGFMMEYACQRIYRDARITSIYEGTTQLQTVAAIRYVTNGAYAATLHEYELIPCAPEFEGYLNRIKDMTRKLEACTNAVKEAQNQELLDFVARRLYEMAAVCVMSHLLLQDATKAPELFAQSLNVYVNYAESEVEKSFQLYP
;
A
#
# COMPACT_ATOMS: atom_id res chain seq x y z
N MET A 1 2.46 -0.77 6.55
CA MET A 1 2.85 -1.40 5.26
C MET A 1 4.35 -1.54 5.07
N ASN A 2 5.18 -0.53 5.32
CA ASN A 2 6.64 -0.66 5.10
C ASN A 2 7.26 -1.82 5.87
N SER A 3 6.88 -2.02 7.15
CA SER A 3 7.31 -3.18 7.95
C SER A 3 6.83 -4.52 7.38
N GLU A 4 5.64 -4.59 6.83
CA GLU A 4 5.10 -5.79 6.18
C GLU A 4 5.89 -6.12 4.91
N TYR A 5 6.15 -5.11 4.06
CA TYR A 5 6.98 -5.30 2.87
C TYR A 5 8.43 -5.66 3.20
N ALA A 6 9.00 -5.06 4.27
CA ALA A 6 10.34 -5.43 4.72
C ALA A 6 10.42 -6.90 5.15
N ASN A 7 9.40 -7.40 5.85
CA ASN A 7 9.29 -8.81 6.23
C ASN A 7 9.16 -9.73 5.00
N GLN A 8 8.28 -9.36 4.04
CA GLN A 8 8.10 -10.14 2.82
C GLN A 8 9.37 -10.17 1.97
N ASN A 9 10.01 -9.01 1.76
CA ASN A 9 11.26 -8.94 1.01
C ASN A 9 12.38 -9.76 1.65
N ALA A 10 12.47 -9.74 2.98
CA ALA A 10 13.46 -10.55 3.70
C ALA A 10 13.17 -12.06 3.60
N TYR A 11 11.90 -12.45 3.64
CA TYR A 11 11.46 -13.83 3.38
C TYR A 11 11.83 -14.26 1.95
N ASP A 12 11.51 -13.46 0.95
CA ASP A 12 11.80 -13.75 -0.46
C ASP A 12 13.31 -13.81 -0.71
N CYS A 13 14.09 -12.99 -0.02
CA CYS A 13 15.56 -13.01 -0.07
C CYS A 13 16.10 -14.39 0.33
N ILE A 14 15.59 -14.99 1.42
CA ILE A 14 15.97 -16.37 1.81
C ILE A 14 15.60 -17.34 0.70
N GLN A 15 14.39 -17.21 0.14
CA GLN A 15 13.91 -18.10 -0.91
C GLN A 15 14.79 -18.05 -2.18
N VAL A 16 15.21 -16.84 -2.59
CA VAL A 16 16.11 -16.65 -3.76
C VAL A 16 17.48 -17.27 -3.52
N HIS A 17 18.00 -17.20 -2.29
CA HIS A 17 19.29 -17.82 -1.92
C HIS A 17 19.20 -19.34 -1.75
N GLY A 18 18.00 -19.91 -1.72
CA GLY A 18 17.79 -21.35 -1.50
C GLY A 18 18.34 -21.82 -0.15
N GLY A 19 18.92 -23.02 -0.12
CA GLY A 19 19.49 -23.57 1.11
C GLY A 19 20.56 -22.69 1.77
N SER A 20 21.34 -21.97 0.98
CA SER A 20 22.34 -21.00 1.49
C SER A 20 21.70 -19.85 2.26
N GLY A 21 20.50 -19.39 1.87
CA GLY A 21 19.78 -18.33 2.57
C GLY A 21 19.37 -18.68 4.00
N PHE A 22 19.21 -19.99 4.28
CA PHE A 22 18.89 -20.50 5.62
C PHE A 22 20.13 -20.62 6.52
N MET A 23 21.33 -20.74 5.95
CA MET A 23 22.56 -20.95 6.70
C MET A 23 23.02 -19.69 7.40
N MET A 24 23.62 -19.84 8.60
CA MET A 24 24.05 -18.72 9.44
C MET A 24 25.21 -17.90 8.85
N GLU A 25 25.97 -18.48 7.94
CA GLU A 25 27.09 -17.83 7.23
C GLU A 25 26.61 -16.73 6.27
N TYR A 26 25.33 -16.73 5.88
CA TYR A 26 24.74 -15.75 4.99
C TYR A 26 23.89 -14.74 5.76
N ALA A 27 23.91 -13.48 5.31
CA ALA A 27 23.20 -12.40 6.01
C ALA A 27 21.67 -12.53 5.97
N CYS A 28 21.11 -13.23 4.99
CA CYS A 28 19.67 -13.27 4.71
C CYS A 28 18.85 -13.71 5.93
N GLN A 29 19.27 -14.76 6.65
CA GLN A 29 18.56 -15.24 7.83
C GLN A 29 18.54 -14.22 8.97
N ARG A 30 19.62 -13.46 9.14
CA ARG A 30 19.70 -12.39 10.15
C ARG A 30 18.80 -11.22 9.75
N ILE A 31 18.85 -10.79 8.49
CA ILE A 31 17.99 -9.72 7.96
C ILE A 31 16.51 -10.09 8.15
N TYR A 32 16.12 -11.34 7.87
CA TYR A 32 14.75 -11.80 8.08
C TYR A 32 14.32 -11.73 9.54
N ARG A 33 15.17 -12.19 10.46
CA ARG A 33 14.93 -12.11 11.91
C ARG A 33 14.81 -10.66 12.36
N ASP A 34 15.70 -9.78 11.91
CA ASP A 34 15.71 -8.36 12.28
C ASP A 34 14.50 -7.62 11.68
N ALA A 35 14.10 -7.95 10.45
CA ALA A 35 12.90 -7.40 9.83
C ALA A 35 11.63 -7.76 10.64
N ARG A 36 11.56 -8.95 11.25
CA ARG A 36 10.36 -9.42 11.95
C ARG A 36 9.97 -8.52 13.13
N ILE A 37 10.92 -7.94 13.84
CA ILE A 37 10.61 -7.07 14.98
C ILE A 37 9.89 -5.79 14.55
N THR A 38 10.10 -5.31 13.34
CA THR A 38 9.52 -4.06 12.84
C THR A 38 7.98 -4.05 12.75
N SER A 39 7.36 -5.23 12.74
CA SER A 39 5.89 -5.37 12.77
C SER A 39 5.33 -5.70 14.17
N ILE A 40 6.18 -5.67 15.19
CA ILE A 40 5.83 -6.02 16.59
C ILE A 40 6.05 -4.84 17.52
N TYR A 41 7.23 -4.19 17.46
CA TYR A 41 7.60 -3.14 18.40
C TYR A 41 6.91 -1.80 18.07
N GLU A 42 6.87 -0.90 19.06
CA GLU A 42 6.22 0.44 18.95
C GLU A 42 4.75 0.39 18.48
N GLY A 43 4.08 -0.70 18.75
CA GLY A 43 2.73 -1.00 18.29
C GLY A 43 2.73 -2.00 17.13
N THR A 44 2.01 -3.09 17.33
CA THR A 44 1.86 -4.11 16.28
C THR A 44 1.20 -3.53 15.03
N THR A 45 1.32 -4.23 13.90
CA THR A 45 0.60 -3.87 12.66
C THR A 45 -0.87 -3.55 12.91
N GLN A 46 -1.55 -4.31 13.78
CA GLN A 46 -2.95 -4.07 14.12
C GLN A 46 -3.14 -2.73 14.87
N LEU A 47 -2.29 -2.40 15.83
CA LEU A 47 -2.37 -1.12 16.55
C LEU A 47 -2.11 0.06 15.61
N GLN A 48 -1.18 -0.08 14.68
CA GLN A 48 -0.93 0.93 13.65
C GLN A 48 -2.14 1.10 12.71
N THR A 49 -2.82 0.01 12.37
CA THR A 49 -4.07 0.06 11.57
C THR A 49 -5.17 0.82 12.34
N VAL A 50 -5.37 0.52 13.62
CA VAL A 50 -6.33 1.21 14.48
C VAL A 50 -6.01 2.71 14.60
N ALA A 51 -4.73 3.07 14.66
CA ALA A 51 -4.32 4.47 14.69
C ALA A 51 -4.56 5.18 13.33
N ALA A 52 -4.29 4.48 12.23
CA ALA A 52 -4.36 5.04 10.88
C ALA A 52 -5.79 5.17 10.34
N ILE A 53 -6.70 4.25 10.71
CA ILE A 53 -8.06 4.20 10.12
C ILE A 53 -8.83 5.50 10.32
N ARG A 54 -8.64 6.20 11.41
CA ARG A 54 -9.29 7.50 11.67
C ARG A 54 -8.91 8.56 10.64
N TYR A 55 -7.68 8.52 10.10
CA TYR A 55 -7.23 9.45 9.08
C TYR A 55 -7.76 9.09 7.69
N VAL A 56 -8.04 7.81 7.44
CA VAL A 56 -8.74 7.36 6.23
C VAL A 56 -10.20 7.82 6.30
N THR A 57 -10.88 7.53 7.40
CA THR A 57 -12.31 7.82 7.55
C THR A 57 -12.63 9.31 7.75
N ASN A 58 -11.71 10.13 8.26
CA ASN A 58 -11.94 11.57 8.35
C ASN A 58 -11.64 12.34 7.05
N GLY A 59 -11.14 11.67 6.02
CA GLY A 59 -10.87 12.25 4.71
C GLY A 59 -9.46 12.83 4.52
N ALA A 60 -8.57 12.75 5.52
CA ALA A 60 -7.20 13.28 5.41
C ALA A 60 -6.40 12.61 4.28
N TYR A 61 -6.52 11.28 4.12
CA TYR A 61 -5.89 10.57 3.02
C TYR A 61 -6.47 10.96 1.66
N ALA A 62 -7.80 11.10 1.55
CA ALA A 62 -8.45 11.53 0.32
C ALA A 62 -7.96 12.92 -0.11
N ALA A 63 -7.89 13.87 0.82
CA ALA A 63 -7.38 15.21 0.55
C ALA A 63 -5.93 15.17 0.01
N THR A 64 -5.05 14.39 0.63
CA THR A 64 -3.67 14.21 0.17
C THR A 64 -3.60 13.56 -1.23
N LEU A 65 -4.43 12.55 -1.50
CA LEU A 65 -4.49 11.91 -2.81
C LEU A 65 -4.94 12.88 -3.89
N HIS A 66 -5.93 13.73 -3.62
CA HIS A 66 -6.36 14.77 -4.55
C HIS A 66 -5.27 15.83 -4.80
N GLU A 67 -4.47 16.19 -3.79
CA GLU A 67 -3.31 17.04 -4.00
C GLU A 67 -2.29 16.38 -4.95
N TYR A 68 -2.02 15.08 -4.80
CA TYR A 68 -1.14 14.35 -5.70
C TYR A 68 -1.69 14.24 -7.12
N GLU A 69 -3.00 14.14 -7.31
CA GLU A 69 -3.66 14.13 -8.62
C GLU A 69 -3.48 15.42 -9.43
N LEU A 70 -3.17 16.53 -8.75
CA LEU A 70 -2.88 17.82 -9.38
C LEU A 70 -1.43 17.96 -9.83
N ILE A 71 -0.53 17.07 -9.40
CA ILE A 71 0.88 17.11 -9.80
C ILE A 71 0.98 16.60 -11.25
N PRO A 72 1.55 17.41 -12.16
CA PRO A 72 1.71 17.00 -13.54
C PRO A 72 2.60 15.74 -13.65
N CYS A 73 2.19 14.80 -14.49
CA CYS A 73 3.03 13.65 -14.86
C CYS A 73 3.45 13.76 -16.34
N ALA A 74 4.45 12.98 -16.75
CA ALA A 74 4.84 12.89 -18.13
C ALA A 74 3.69 12.30 -18.98
N PRO A 75 3.48 12.76 -20.24
CA PRO A 75 2.34 12.33 -21.06
C PRO A 75 2.23 10.81 -21.23
N GLU A 76 3.36 10.12 -21.30
CA GLU A 76 3.42 8.66 -21.41
C GLU A 76 2.85 7.94 -20.18
N PHE A 77 2.74 8.63 -19.03
CA PHE A 77 2.22 8.07 -17.77
C PHE A 77 0.80 8.51 -17.43
N GLU A 78 0.12 9.31 -18.28
CA GLU A 78 -1.26 9.73 -18.05
C GLU A 78 -2.23 8.56 -17.88
N GLY A 79 -1.98 7.45 -18.58
CA GLY A 79 -2.76 6.21 -18.41
C GLY A 79 -2.68 5.65 -16.99
N TYR A 80 -1.51 5.70 -16.36
CA TYR A 80 -1.34 5.28 -14.96
C TYR A 80 -2.00 6.27 -13.99
N LEU A 81 -1.89 7.57 -14.22
CA LEU A 81 -2.58 8.57 -13.41
C LEU A 81 -4.09 8.34 -13.39
N ASN A 82 -4.69 8.05 -14.53
CA ASN A 82 -6.13 7.77 -14.62
C ASN A 82 -6.54 6.52 -13.87
N ARG A 83 -5.74 5.45 -13.90
CA ARG A 83 -5.95 4.23 -13.11
C ARG A 83 -5.83 4.51 -11.61
N ILE A 84 -4.85 5.29 -11.19
CA ILE A 84 -4.66 5.68 -9.78
C ILE A 84 -5.84 6.52 -9.29
N LYS A 85 -6.35 7.46 -10.11
CA LYS A 85 -7.57 8.22 -9.81
C LYS A 85 -8.80 7.32 -9.64
N ASP A 86 -8.91 6.24 -10.43
CA ASP A 86 -9.99 5.27 -10.27
C ASP A 86 -9.88 4.51 -8.95
N MET A 87 -8.67 4.11 -8.57
CA MET A 87 -8.41 3.50 -7.25
C MET A 87 -8.78 4.44 -6.09
N THR A 88 -8.46 5.74 -6.19
CA THR A 88 -8.84 6.76 -5.20
C THR A 88 -10.36 6.84 -5.07
N ARG A 89 -11.08 6.88 -6.19
CA ARG A 89 -12.57 6.91 -6.19
C ARG A 89 -13.18 5.69 -5.52
N LYS A 90 -12.62 4.50 -5.77
CA LYS A 90 -13.06 3.26 -5.10
C LYS A 90 -12.82 3.31 -3.59
N LEU A 91 -11.66 3.80 -3.15
CA LEU A 91 -11.37 4.01 -1.73
C LEU A 91 -12.39 4.97 -1.08
N GLU A 92 -12.71 6.07 -1.73
CA GLU A 92 -13.70 7.05 -1.23
C GLU A 92 -15.09 6.45 -1.14
N ALA A 93 -15.51 5.68 -2.16
CA ALA A 93 -16.79 4.99 -2.16
C ALA A 93 -16.90 4.01 -0.97
N CYS A 94 -15.88 3.18 -0.73
CA CYS A 94 -15.81 2.28 0.42
C CYS A 94 -15.83 3.04 1.75
N THR A 95 -15.07 4.12 1.85
CA THR A 95 -15.00 4.95 3.06
C THR A 95 -16.35 5.58 3.39
N ASN A 96 -17.05 6.09 2.39
CA ASN A 96 -18.37 6.70 2.56
C ASN A 96 -19.42 5.65 2.95
N ALA A 97 -19.42 4.48 2.31
CA ALA A 97 -20.34 3.38 2.65
C ALA A 97 -20.17 2.94 4.13
N VAL A 98 -18.94 2.85 4.60
CA VAL A 98 -18.68 2.49 6.02
C VAL A 98 -19.12 3.58 6.98
N LYS A 99 -18.95 4.87 6.62
CA LYS A 99 -19.44 5.99 7.43
C LYS A 99 -20.97 6.01 7.51
N GLU A 100 -21.65 5.82 6.39
CA GLU A 100 -23.11 5.82 6.29
C GLU A 100 -23.72 4.67 7.09
N ALA A 101 -23.06 3.51 7.13
CA ALA A 101 -23.50 2.36 7.91
C ALA A 101 -23.54 2.61 9.42
N GLN A 102 -22.77 3.57 9.93
CA GLN A 102 -22.66 3.92 11.37
C GLN A 102 -22.46 2.70 12.29
N ASN A 103 -21.79 1.68 11.80
CA ASN A 103 -21.57 0.40 12.46
C ASN A 103 -20.10 0.23 12.83
N GLN A 104 -19.81 0.25 14.14
CA GLN A 104 -18.43 0.12 14.63
C GLN A 104 -17.83 -1.25 14.36
N GLU A 105 -18.61 -2.32 14.46
CA GLU A 105 -18.13 -3.69 14.19
C GLU A 105 -17.75 -3.84 12.71
N LEU A 106 -18.52 -3.24 11.81
CA LEU A 106 -18.20 -3.19 10.39
C LEU A 106 -16.89 -2.41 10.15
N LEU A 107 -16.75 -1.24 10.77
CA LEU A 107 -15.53 -0.44 10.64
C LEU A 107 -14.30 -1.22 11.14
N ASP A 108 -14.39 -1.87 12.28
CA ASP A 108 -13.29 -2.65 12.85
C ASP A 108 -12.91 -3.84 11.94
N PHE A 109 -13.91 -4.49 11.35
CA PHE A 109 -13.69 -5.60 10.42
C PHE A 109 -13.01 -5.18 9.12
N VAL A 110 -13.34 -4.02 8.58
CA VAL A 110 -12.81 -3.54 7.28
C VAL A 110 -11.64 -2.59 7.41
N ALA A 111 -11.30 -2.14 8.62
CA ALA A 111 -10.30 -1.09 8.88
C ALA A 111 -8.95 -1.37 8.19
N ARG A 112 -8.47 -2.61 8.27
CA ARG A 112 -7.21 -2.99 7.63
C ARG A 112 -7.27 -2.86 6.11
N ARG A 113 -8.36 -3.27 5.48
CA ARG A 113 -8.54 -3.18 4.03
C ARG A 113 -8.59 -1.74 3.55
N LEU A 114 -9.36 -0.87 4.23
CA LEU A 114 -9.41 0.56 3.91
C LEU A 114 -8.03 1.22 4.04
N TYR A 115 -7.31 0.89 5.09
CA TYR A 115 -5.95 1.38 5.29
C TYR A 115 -4.99 0.90 4.18
N GLU A 116 -5.06 -0.38 3.80
CA GLU A 116 -4.24 -0.94 2.72
C GLU A 116 -4.59 -0.30 1.37
N MET A 117 -5.87 -0.10 1.05
CA MET A 117 -6.29 0.64 -0.14
C MET A 117 -5.71 2.06 -0.17
N ALA A 118 -5.82 2.81 0.93
CA ALA A 118 -5.25 4.15 1.02
C ALA A 118 -3.72 4.14 0.82
N ALA A 119 -3.03 3.19 1.43
CA ALA A 119 -1.58 3.08 1.35
C ALA A 119 -1.09 2.73 -0.07
N VAL A 120 -1.76 1.82 -0.78
CA VAL A 120 -1.35 1.50 -2.17
C VAL A 120 -1.66 2.65 -3.13
N CYS A 121 -2.72 3.43 -2.90
CA CYS A 121 -2.99 4.66 -3.66
C CYS A 121 -1.86 5.69 -3.46
N VAL A 122 -1.47 5.97 -2.22
CA VAL A 122 -0.36 6.90 -1.91
C VAL A 122 0.95 6.43 -2.57
N MET A 123 1.30 5.15 -2.40
CA MET A 123 2.53 4.60 -2.99
C MET A 123 2.52 4.65 -4.52
N SER A 124 1.36 4.44 -5.15
CA SER A 124 1.21 4.55 -6.62
C SER A 124 1.46 5.97 -7.10
N HIS A 125 0.96 6.99 -6.40
CA HIS A 125 1.22 8.39 -6.72
C HIS A 125 2.69 8.77 -6.55
N LEU A 126 3.33 8.35 -5.46
CA LEU A 126 4.75 8.62 -5.23
C LEU A 126 5.61 7.98 -6.32
N LEU A 127 5.33 6.73 -6.68
CA LEU A 127 6.07 6.04 -7.72
C LEU A 127 5.83 6.64 -9.12
N LEU A 128 4.62 7.17 -9.38
CA LEU A 128 4.32 7.92 -10.60
C LEU A 128 5.16 9.21 -10.69
N GLN A 129 5.34 9.91 -9.58
CA GLN A 129 6.19 11.10 -9.54
C GLN A 129 7.68 10.74 -9.78
N ASP A 130 8.15 9.64 -9.20
CA ASP A 130 9.52 9.16 -9.40
C ASP A 130 9.74 8.72 -10.85
N ALA A 131 8.79 7.99 -11.45
CA ALA A 131 8.84 7.61 -12.86
C ALA A 131 8.81 8.81 -13.80
N THR A 132 8.06 9.87 -13.44
CA THR A 132 8.04 11.13 -14.20
C THR A 132 9.40 11.85 -14.19
N LYS A 133 10.14 11.75 -13.06
CA LYS A 133 11.47 12.40 -12.90
C LYS A 133 12.62 11.58 -13.48
N ALA A 134 12.53 10.25 -13.38
CA ALA A 134 13.58 9.31 -13.79
C ALA A 134 12.95 8.04 -14.40
N PRO A 135 12.38 8.14 -15.62
CA PRO A 135 11.66 7.04 -16.25
C PRO A 135 12.51 5.80 -16.48
N GLU A 136 13.81 5.97 -16.77
CA GLU A 136 14.77 4.88 -16.98
C GLU A 136 14.96 4.00 -15.73
N LEU A 137 14.69 4.55 -14.53
CA LEU A 137 14.82 3.82 -13.27
C LEU A 137 13.48 3.27 -12.78
N PHE A 138 12.39 4.00 -12.98
CA PHE A 138 11.13 3.72 -12.28
C PHE A 138 9.95 3.31 -13.17
N ALA A 139 10.01 3.47 -14.50
CA ALA A 139 8.87 3.15 -15.37
C ALA A 139 8.42 1.68 -15.28
N GLN A 140 9.37 0.75 -15.23
CA GLN A 140 9.05 -0.67 -15.09
C GLN A 140 8.45 -0.96 -13.71
N SER A 141 9.00 -0.39 -12.65
CA SER A 141 8.47 -0.53 -11.28
C SER A 141 7.07 0.06 -11.16
N LEU A 142 6.81 1.21 -11.78
CA LEU A 142 5.48 1.83 -11.85
C LEU A 142 4.47 0.87 -12.50
N ASN A 143 4.81 0.29 -13.65
CA ASN A 143 3.92 -0.66 -14.34
C ASN A 143 3.58 -1.86 -13.45
N VAL A 144 4.58 -2.48 -12.84
CA VAL A 144 4.38 -3.66 -11.96
C VAL A 144 3.56 -3.27 -10.75
N TYR A 145 3.91 -2.15 -10.10
CA TYR A 145 3.25 -1.75 -8.87
C TYR A 145 1.80 -1.31 -9.06
N VAL A 146 1.48 -0.54 -10.11
CA VAL A 146 0.10 -0.11 -10.36
C VAL A 146 -0.80 -1.30 -10.71
N ASN A 147 -0.30 -2.31 -11.44
CA ASN A 147 -1.05 -3.54 -11.69
C ASN A 147 -1.35 -4.30 -10.39
N TYR A 148 -0.37 -4.40 -9.49
CA TYR A 148 -0.56 -4.99 -8.18
C TYR A 148 -1.57 -4.18 -7.34
N ALA A 149 -1.37 -2.87 -7.23
CA ALA A 149 -2.20 -1.97 -6.43
C ALA A 149 -3.68 -2.00 -6.88
N GLU A 150 -3.92 -1.96 -8.19
CA GLU A 150 -5.27 -2.04 -8.76
C GLU A 150 -5.95 -3.38 -8.39
N SER A 151 -5.21 -4.49 -8.45
CA SER A 151 -5.73 -5.80 -8.04
C SER A 151 -6.09 -5.85 -6.54
N GLU A 152 -5.28 -5.25 -5.67
CA GLU A 152 -5.56 -5.19 -4.23
C GLU A 152 -6.74 -4.26 -3.90
N VAL A 153 -6.85 -3.13 -4.60
CA VAL A 153 -8.01 -2.22 -4.46
C VAL A 153 -9.28 -2.91 -4.94
N GLU A 154 -9.26 -3.56 -6.10
CA GLU A 154 -10.43 -4.24 -6.66
C GLU A 154 -10.91 -5.38 -5.75
N LYS A 155 -10.00 -6.23 -5.30
CA LYS A 155 -10.29 -7.30 -4.33
C LYS A 155 -10.92 -6.77 -3.04
N SER A 156 -10.42 -5.64 -2.55
CA SER A 156 -10.99 -5.00 -1.36
C SER A 156 -12.35 -4.39 -1.66
N PHE A 157 -12.50 -3.69 -2.77
CA PHE A 157 -13.73 -3.03 -3.20
C PHE A 157 -14.91 -4.00 -3.34
N GLN A 158 -14.69 -5.20 -3.88
CA GLN A 158 -15.72 -6.23 -4.02
C GLN A 158 -16.27 -6.79 -2.69
N LEU A 159 -15.59 -6.54 -1.58
CA LEU A 159 -16.03 -6.98 -0.25
C LEU A 159 -16.96 -5.98 0.45
N TYR A 160 -17.19 -4.82 -0.14
CA TYR A 160 -18.11 -3.82 0.37
C TYR A 160 -19.48 -3.99 -0.30
N PRO A 161 -20.57 -3.95 0.48
CA PRO A 161 -21.92 -4.08 -0.03
C PRO A 161 -22.33 -2.90 -0.93
#